data_e1924161a8044a0ff43c381423e203f9
#
_entry.id   e1924161a8044a0ff43c381423e203f9
#
_cell.length_a   1.000
_cell.length_b   1.000
_cell.length_c   1.000
_cell.angle_alpha   90.00
_cell.angle_beta   90.00
_cell.angle_gamma   90.00
#
_symmetry.space_group_name_H-M   'P 1'
#
loop_
_entity.id
_entity.type
_entity.pdbx_description
1 polymer ?
#
loop_
_entity_poly.entity_id
_entity_poly.type
_entity_poly.pdbx_seq_one_letter_code
_entity_poly.pdbx_strand_id
1 'polypeptide(L)'
;MSARVEADDWVYEMFPKDTPPDACGSFASFKRLWDSKRKGEALPAWKDYQLEDFADWYGWINVEDIMPGEPFDTVQRLWGTNLTTAFGKDQTGVRMREMKGSVYSDTDFDMRTKMVETHDFRICYGPANWSAQESWKKTQKQSYIELPLADDGHTVDKFIALT
;
A
#
# COMPACT_ATOMS: atom_id res chain seq x y z
N MET A 1 8.42 -14.64 -10.33
CA MET A 1 9.65 -14.44 -9.54
C MET A 1 9.56 -13.10 -8.82
N SER A 2 9.73 -13.10 -7.51
CA SER A 2 9.70 -11.85 -6.73
C SER A 2 10.97 -11.04 -6.99
N ALA A 3 10.83 -9.72 -7.07
CA ALA A 3 11.96 -8.79 -7.11
C ALA A 3 12.11 -8.16 -5.73
N ARG A 4 13.34 -8.06 -5.25
CA ARG A 4 13.67 -7.46 -3.95
C ARG A 4 14.64 -6.30 -4.13
N VAL A 5 14.33 -5.16 -3.53
CA VAL A 5 15.17 -3.97 -3.52
C VAL A 5 15.33 -3.50 -2.08
N GLU A 6 16.56 -3.10 -1.72
CA GLU A 6 16.86 -2.47 -0.45
C GLU A 6 17.32 -1.02 -0.70
N ALA A 7 16.65 -0.07 -0.06
CA ALA A 7 16.96 1.34 -0.18
C ALA A 7 16.53 2.09 1.09
N ASP A 8 17.36 3.00 1.58
CA ASP A 8 17.06 3.86 2.73
C ASP A 8 16.62 3.11 4.00
N ASP A 9 17.26 1.96 4.28
CA ASP A 9 16.95 1.02 5.37
C ASP A 9 15.60 0.29 5.21
N TRP A 10 14.93 0.46 4.09
CA TRP A 10 13.71 -0.25 3.75
C TRP A 10 13.98 -1.40 2.78
N VAL A 11 13.19 -2.45 2.92
CA VAL A 11 13.14 -3.58 2.00
C VAL A 11 11.82 -3.56 1.28
N TYR A 12 11.86 -3.64 -0.04
CA TYR A 12 10.71 -3.67 -0.92
C TYR A 12 10.72 -4.99 -1.67
N GLU A 13 9.68 -5.78 -1.52
CA GLU A 13 9.52 -7.06 -2.23
C GLU A 13 8.30 -7.00 -3.13
N MET A 14 8.54 -7.20 -4.43
CA MET A 14 7.48 -7.25 -5.44
C MET A 14 7.10 -8.70 -5.71
N PHE A 15 5.80 -8.95 -5.80
CA PHE A 15 5.23 -10.27 -6.05
C PHE A 15 4.25 -10.22 -7.22
N PRO A 16 4.23 -11.24 -8.08
CA PRO A 16 3.17 -11.40 -9.08
C PRO A 16 1.78 -11.42 -8.42
N LYS A 17 0.78 -10.84 -9.07
CA LYS A 17 -0.59 -10.75 -8.56
C LYS A 17 -1.19 -12.11 -8.12
N ASP A 18 -0.77 -13.19 -8.77
CA ASP A 18 -1.26 -14.54 -8.52
C ASP A 18 -0.48 -15.29 -7.43
N THR A 19 0.46 -14.63 -6.76
CA THR A 19 1.17 -15.20 -5.60
C THR A 19 0.16 -15.66 -4.54
N PRO A 20 0.24 -16.93 -4.07
CA PRO A 20 -0.70 -17.43 -3.08
C PRO A 20 -0.67 -16.63 -1.77
N PRO A 21 -1.82 -16.42 -1.11
CA PRO A 21 -1.88 -15.69 0.16
C PRO A 21 -0.92 -16.21 1.23
N ASP A 22 -0.71 -17.51 1.30
CA ASP A 22 0.17 -18.13 2.29
C ASP A 22 1.65 -17.71 2.15
N ALA A 23 2.03 -17.21 0.98
CA ALA A 23 3.36 -16.63 0.76
C ALA A 23 3.50 -15.19 1.29
N CYS A 24 2.41 -14.58 1.76
CA CYS A 24 2.38 -13.19 2.22
C CYS A 24 2.57 -13.03 3.74
N GLY A 25 2.91 -14.10 4.44
CA GLY A 25 3.17 -14.06 5.89
C GLY A 25 1.97 -13.53 6.68
N SER A 26 2.19 -12.54 7.53
CA SER A 26 1.15 -11.94 8.36
C SER A 26 0.05 -11.22 7.56
N PHE A 27 0.27 -10.94 6.29
CA PHE A 27 -0.70 -10.31 5.38
C PHE A 27 -1.54 -11.31 4.59
N ALA A 28 -1.42 -12.60 4.86
CA ALA A 28 -2.13 -13.66 4.12
C ALA A 28 -3.65 -13.44 4.10
N SER A 29 -4.26 -13.09 5.22
CA SER A 29 -5.71 -12.85 5.29
C SER A 29 -6.15 -11.65 4.47
N PHE A 30 -5.36 -10.59 4.46
CA PHE A 30 -5.65 -9.40 3.64
C PHE A 30 -5.51 -9.71 2.13
N LYS A 31 -4.48 -10.47 1.77
CA LYS A 31 -4.31 -10.95 0.39
C LYS A 31 -5.49 -11.86 -0.04
N ARG A 32 -5.99 -12.73 0.85
CA ARG A 32 -7.19 -13.54 0.57
C ARG A 32 -8.42 -12.68 0.32
N LEU A 33 -8.62 -11.63 1.11
CA LEU A 33 -9.71 -10.67 0.85
C LEU A 33 -9.58 -10.07 -0.54
N TRP A 34 -8.40 -9.58 -0.90
CA TRP A 34 -8.15 -9.00 -2.22
C TRP A 34 -8.40 -10.00 -3.34
N ASP A 35 -7.90 -11.23 -3.22
CA ASP A 35 -8.14 -12.30 -4.20
C ASP A 35 -9.64 -12.62 -4.33
N SER A 36 -10.39 -12.61 -3.23
CA SER A 36 -11.82 -12.91 -3.23
C SER A 36 -12.67 -11.89 -4.00
N LYS A 37 -12.15 -10.67 -4.17
CA LYS A 37 -12.82 -9.59 -4.92
C LYS A 37 -12.46 -9.59 -6.39
N ARG A 38 -11.49 -10.39 -6.82
CA ARG A 38 -11.11 -10.52 -8.22
C ARG A 38 -12.17 -11.29 -9.00
N LYS A 39 -12.29 -10.95 -10.29
CA LYS A 39 -13.15 -11.66 -11.25
C LYS A 39 -12.24 -12.27 -12.33
N GLY A 40 -11.85 -13.53 -12.13
CA GLY A 40 -10.88 -14.18 -13.01
C GLY A 40 -9.52 -13.50 -12.94
N GLU A 41 -8.98 -13.13 -14.10
CA GLU A 41 -7.69 -12.45 -14.22
C GLU A 41 -7.73 -10.96 -13.90
N ALA A 42 -8.92 -10.38 -13.79
CA ALA A 42 -9.08 -8.96 -13.51
C ALA A 42 -8.64 -8.61 -12.08
N LEU A 43 -8.21 -7.35 -11.89
CA LEU A 43 -7.96 -6.77 -10.57
C LEU A 43 -9.29 -6.40 -9.92
N PRO A 44 -9.37 -6.41 -8.56
CA PRO A 44 -10.55 -5.90 -7.88
C PRO A 44 -10.71 -4.39 -8.07
N ALA A 45 -11.94 -3.91 -8.04
CA ALA A 45 -12.26 -2.50 -7.98
C ALA A 45 -12.57 -2.08 -6.54
N TRP A 46 -12.33 -0.82 -6.20
CA TRP A 46 -12.68 -0.29 -4.87
C TRP A 46 -14.15 -0.48 -4.53
N LYS A 47 -15.05 -0.32 -5.50
CA LYS A 47 -16.51 -0.51 -5.36
C LYS A 47 -16.92 -1.93 -4.98
N ASP A 48 -16.05 -2.92 -5.17
CA ASP A 48 -16.33 -4.33 -4.84
C ASP A 48 -16.22 -4.62 -3.35
N TYR A 49 -15.65 -3.69 -2.58
CA TYR A 49 -15.48 -3.83 -1.13
C TYR A 49 -16.64 -3.21 -0.36
N GLN A 50 -16.94 -3.82 0.78
CA GLN A 50 -17.83 -3.29 1.80
C GLN A 50 -17.00 -2.94 3.05
N LEU A 51 -17.49 -2.02 3.86
CA LEU A 51 -16.79 -1.60 5.09
C LEU A 51 -16.50 -2.81 6.00
N GLU A 52 -17.44 -3.72 6.09
CA GLU A 52 -17.36 -4.93 6.93
C GLU A 52 -16.24 -5.87 6.52
N ASP A 53 -15.82 -5.85 5.25
CA ASP A 53 -14.69 -6.64 4.76
C ASP A 53 -13.40 -6.33 5.53
N PHE A 54 -13.30 -5.12 6.08
CA PHE A 54 -12.10 -4.62 6.76
C PHE A 54 -12.19 -4.69 8.30
N ALA A 55 -13.16 -5.41 8.85
CA ALA A 55 -13.44 -5.43 10.30
C ALA A 55 -12.21 -5.73 11.16
N ASP A 56 -11.33 -6.64 10.70
CA ASP A 56 -10.12 -7.02 11.44
C ASP A 56 -8.99 -5.99 11.37
N TRP A 57 -9.10 -4.99 10.49
CA TRP A 57 -8.02 -4.04 10.16
C TRP A 57 -8.43 -2.58 10.23
N TYR A 58 -9.61 -2.27 10.76
CA TYR A 58 -10.05 -0.88 10.89
C TYR A 58 -8.97 -0.01 11.53
N GLY A 59 -8.73 1.13 10.93
CA GLY A 59 -7.74 2.08 11.39
C GLY A 59 -6.34 1.88 10.82
N TRP A 60 -6.02 0.71 10.28
CA TRP A 60 -4.69 0.42 9.69
C TRP A 60 -4.68 0.37 8.16
N ILE A 61 -5.80 0.71 7.54
CA ILE A 61 -5.94 0.68 6.07
C ILE A 61 -5.81 2.09 5.53
N ASN A 62 -5.15 2.20 4.38
CA ASN A 62 -5.24 3.38 3.54
C ASN A 62 -5.52 3.00 2.09
N VAL A 63 -6.18 3.90 1.40
CA VAL A 63 -6.48 3.81 -0.04
C VAL A 63 -5.99 5.07 -0.71
N GLU A 64 -5.26 4.90 -1.81
CA GLU A 64 -4.71 6.01 -2.58
C GLU A 64 -5.30 6.00 -3.99
N ASP A 65 -5.70 7.18 -4.47
CA ASP A 65 -6.01 7.39 -5.88
C ASP A 65 -4.73 7.75 -6.62
N ILE A 66 -4.48 7.12 -7.78
CA ILE A 66 -3.40 7.51 -8.67
C ILE A 66 -3.81 8.79 -9.38
N MET A 67 -2.96 9.79 -9.34
CA MET A 67 -3.21 11.06 -10.02
C MET A 67 -2.81 10.95 -11.49
N PRO A 68 -3.59 11.55 -12.40
CA PRO A 68 -3.21 11.58 -13.81
C PRO A 68 -1.99 12.45 -14.04
N GLY A 69 -1.20 12.10 -15.07
CA GLY A 69 -0.06 12.88 -15.52
C GLY A 69 1.27 12.53 -14.88
N GLU A 70 2.27 13.34 -15.19
CA GLU A 70 3.64 13.19 -14.70
C GLU A 70 4.05 14.39 -13.84
N PRO A 71 4.91 14.21 -12.84
CA PRO A 71 5.46 12.95 -12.37
C PRO A 71 4.40 12.09 -11.65
N PHE A 72 4.65 10.76 -11.57
CA PHE A 72 3.77 9.84 -10.86
C PHE A 72 3.56 10.31 -9.41
N ASP A 73 2.29 10.36 -9.00
CA ASP A 73 1.91 10.74 -7.65
C ASP A 73 0.56 10.11 -7.28
N THR A 74 0.28 10.05 -6.00
CA THR A 74 -0.99 9.58 -5.47
C THR A 74 -1.54 10.57 -4.46
N VAL A 75 -2.85 10.50 -4.21
CA VAL A 75 -3.51 11.25 -3.15
C VAL A 75 -4.24 10.28 -2.22
N GLN A 76 -4.13 10.52 -0.92
CA GLN A 76 -4.81 9.67 0.09
C GLN A 76 -6.32 9.88 0.02
N ARG A 77 -7.03 8.84 -0.40
CA ARG A 77 -8.49 8.81 -0.45
C ARG A 77 -9.11 8.43 0.88
N LEU A 78 -8.50 7.45 1.54
CA LEU A 78 -8.91 6.97 2.85
C LEU A 78 -7.64 6.78 3.69
N TRP A 79 -7.69 7.24 4.92
CA TRP A 79 -6.59 7.13 5.87
C TRP A 79 -7.12 6.67 7.21
N GLY A 80 -6.65 5.50 7.67
CA GLY A 80 -7.11 4.87 8.89
C GLY A 80 -6.80 5.68 10.16
N THR A 81 -7.64 5.56 11.17
CA THR A 81 -7.50 6.30 12.42
C THR A 81 -6.25 5.92 13.22
N ASN A 82 -5.84 4.65 13.17
CA ASN A 82 -4.60 4.21 13.80
C ASN A 82 -3.37 4.76 13.06
N LEU A 83 -3.46 4.88 11.74
CA LEU A 83 -2.43 5.54 10.93
C LEU A 83 -2.33 7.02 11.30
N THR A 84 -3.47 7.69 11.52
CA THR A 84 -3.49 9.09 12.00
C THR A 84 -2.74 9.24 13.31
N THR A 85 -2.97 8.34 14.27
CA THR A 85 -2.26 8.34 15.54
C THR A 85 -0.77 8.12 15.37
N ALA A 86 -0.39 7.14 14.55
CA ALA A 86 1.01 6.79 14.31
C ALA A 86 1.77 7.90 13.57
N PHE A 87 1.17 8.51 12.55
CA PHE A 87 1.78 9.62 11.79
C PHE A 87 1.65 10.98 12.48
N GLY A 88 0.71 11.11 13.43
CA GLY A 88 0.42 12.36 14.12
C GLY A 88 -0.53 13.30 13.38
N LYS A 89 -1.03 12.90 12.22
CA LYS A 89 -1.95 13.69 11.40
C LYS A 89 -2.76 12.81 10.46
N ASP A 90 -4.01 13.17 10.23
CA ASP A 90 -4.82 12.61 9.15
C ASP A 90 -4.27 13.07 7.79
N GLN A 91 -3.93 12.14 6.94
CA GLN A 91 -3.37 12.40 5.62
C GLN A 91 -4.42 12.37 4.50
N THR A 92 -5.71 12.21 4.82
CA THR A 92 -6.78 12.23 3.81
C THR A 92 -6.72 13.51 2.97
N GLY A 93 -6.71 13.35 1.65
CA GLY A 93 -6.60 14.45 0.69
C GLY A 93 -5.17 14.96 0.46
N VAL A 94 -4.16 14.41 1.13
CA VAL A 94 -2.77 14.81 0.97
C VAL A 94 -2.10 14.00 -0.13
N ARG A 95 -1.37 14.69 -1.01
CA ARG A 95 -0.57 14.05 -2.04
C ARG A 95 0.68 13.42 -1.43
N MET A 96 1.07 12.26 -1.92
CA MET A 96 2.23 11.55 -1.37
C MET A 96 3.50 12.40 -1.43
N ARG A 97 3.73 13.11 -2.55
CA ARG A 97 4.91 13.97 -2.71
C ARG A 97 4.94 15.17 -1.76
N GLU A 98 3.80 15.51 -1.17
CA GLU A 98 3.66 16.62 -0.20
C GLU A 98 3.71 16.15 1.25
N MET A 99 3.72 14.85 1.51
CA MET A 99 3.78 14.32 2.88
C MET A 99 5.12 14.67 3.51
N LYS A 100 5.07 15.44 4.60
CA LYS A 100 6.26 15.87 5.35
C LYS A 100 6.92 14.68 6.04
N GLY A 101 8.24 14.67 6.06
CA GLY A 101 9.02 13.58 6.63
C GLY A 101 8.85 12.31 5.82
N SER A 102 8.46 12.46 4.59
CA SER A 102 8.24 11.36 3.66
C SER A 102 9.47 10.46 3.60
N VAL A 103 9.26 9.21 3.90
CA VAL A 103 10.19 8.12 3.65
C VAL A 103 10.13 7.66 2.19
N TYR A 104 9.28 8.29 1.40
CA TYR A 104 9.08 7.96 0.00
C TYR A 104 10.25 8.47 -0.81
N SER A 105 11.09 7.55 -1.24
CA SER A 105 12.22 7.79 -2.11
C SER A 105 11.81 7.65 -3.58
N ASP A 106 12.71 8.04 -4.47
CA ASP A 106 12.54 7.75 -5.90
C ASP A 106 12.34 6.25 -6.15
N THR A 107 13.01 5.40 -5.38
CA THR A 107 12.84 3.95 -5.44
C THR A 107 11.38 3.56 -5.16
N ASP A 108 10.74 4.15 -4.16
CA ASP A 108 9.34 3.88 -3.84
C ASP A 108 8.40 4.24 -5.01
N PHE A 109 8.58 5.41 -5.59
CA PHE A 109 7.80 5.85 -6.76
C PHE A 109 8.04 4.98 -7.99
N ASP A 110 9.28 4.59 -8.25
CA ASP A 110 9.63 3.69 -9.36
C ASP A 110 8.96 2.32 -9.20
N MET A 111 8.92 1.78 -7.99
CA MET A 111 8.27 0.50 -7.74
C MET A 111 6.75 0.60 -7.90
N ARG A 112 6.13 1.69 -7.48
CA ARG A 112 4.69 1.92 -7.69
C ARG A 112 4.36 2.05 -9.17
N THR A 113 5.20 2.71 -9.95
CA THR A 113 5.05 2.77 -11.40
C THR A 113 5.08 1.36 -12.02
N LYS A 114 6.00 0.51 -11.57
CA LYS A 114 6.04 -0.89 -12.01
C LYS A 114 4.77 -1.65 -11.63
N MET A 115 4.24 -1.44 -10.43
CA MET A 115 2.98 -2.08 -10.02
C MET A 115 1.83 -1.73 -10.96
N VAL A 116 1.77 -0.49 -11.43
CA VAL A 116 0.77 -0.07 -12.43
C VAL A 116 0.95 -0.83 -13.74
N GLU A 117 2.17 -1.02 -14.19
CA GLU A 117 2.48 -1.69 -15.47
C GLU A 117 2.28 -3.21 -15.41
N THR A 118 2.70 -3.83 -14.30
CA THR A 118 2.77 -5.30 -14.19
C THR A 118 1.58 -5.91 -13.45
N HIS A 119 0.79 -5.11 -12.73
CA HIS A 119 -0.25 -5.54 -11.80
C HIS A 119 0.29 -6.33 -10.59
N ASP A 120 1.58 -6.27 -10.35
CA ASP A 120 2.19 -6.88 -9.18
C ASP A 120 1.77 -6.14 -7.91
N PHE A 121 1.92 -6.79 -6.77
CA PHE A 121 1.79 -6.17 -5.46
C PHE A 121 3.14 -6.16 -4.74
N ARG A 122 3.21 -5.45 -3.62
CA ARG A 122 4.45 -5.41 -2.84
C ARG A 122 4.20 -5.57 -1.35
N ILE A 123 5.21 -6.10 -0.67
CA ILE A 123 5.33 -6.09 0.78
C ILE A 123 6.61 -5.36 1.13
N CYS A 124 6.51 -4.40 2.04
CA CYS A 124 7.61 -3.54 2.41
C CYS A 124 7.79 -3.57 3.93
N TYR A 125 9.03 -3.47 4.37
CA TYR A 125 9.34 -3.40 5.79
C TYR A 125 10.60 -2.58 6.05
N GLY A 126 10.61 -1.90 7.20
CA GLY A 126 11.71 -1.05 7.57
C GLY A 126 11.44 -0.29 8.87
N PRO A 127 12.30 0.68 9.22
CA PRO A 127 12.12 1.47 10.41
C PRO A 127 10.95 2.44 10.29
N ALA A 128 10.29 2.73 11.41
CA ALA A 128 9.15 3.65 11.45
C ALA A 128 9.60 5.14 11.42
N ASN A 129 10.38 5.53 10.43
CA ASN A 129 10.96 6.88 10.29
C ASN A 129 9.91 7.98 10.19
N TRP A 130 8.72 7.61 9.72
CA TRP A 130 7.56 8.51 9.54
C TRP A 130 6.77 8.73 10.83
N SER A 131 7.05 7.99 11.89
CA SER A 131 6.27 8.09 13.14
C SER A 131 6.40 9.47 13.78
N ALA A 132 5.27 9.98 14.31
CA ALA A 132 5.26 11.15 15.17
C ALA A 132 5.94 10.90 16.54
N GLN A 133 6.10 9.63 16.93
CA GLN A 133 6.75 9.24 18.18
C GLN A 133 8.25 9.02 17.93
N GLU A 134 9.08 9.93 18.44
CA GLU A 134 10.54 9.88 18.23
C GLU A 134 11.19 8.56 18.70
N SER A 135 10.68 7.97 19.80
CA SER A 135 11.19 6.68 20.28
C SER A 135 10.93 5.55 19.27
N TRP A 136 9.82 5.59 18.54
CA TRP A 136 9.48 4.58 17.55
C TRP A 136 10.37 4.63 16.30
N LYS A 137 10.82 5.81 15.91
CA LYS A 137 11.75 5.97 14.78
C LYS A 137 13.01 5.14 14.93
N LYS A 138 13.45 4.92 16.17
CA LYS A 138 14.69 4.19 16.49
C LYS A 138 14.45 2.73 16.83
N THR A 139 13.29 2.36 17.36
CA THR A 139 13.05 1.07 18.00
C THR A 139 12.00 0.22 17.29
N GLN A 140 11.07 0.82 16.54
CA GLN A 140 9.99 0.11 15.89
C GLN A 140 10.29 -0.17 14.42
N LYS A 141 9.98 -1.40 14.01
CA LYS A 141 9.94 -1.78 12.61
C LYS A 141 8.49 -1.82 12.16
N GLN A 142 8.25 -1.40 10.94
CA GLN A 142 6.94 -1.41 10.31
C GLN A 142 6.96 -2.27 9.06
N SER A 143 5.82 -2.86 8.77
CA SER A 143 5.61 -3.55 7.50
C SER A 143 4.24 -3.18 6.93
N TYR A 144 4.13 -3.21 5.62
CA TYR A 144 2.86 -3.03 4.96
C TYR A 144 2.81 -3.85 3.67
N ILE A 145 1.59 -4.23 3.30
CA ILE A 145 1.27 -4.78 1.99
C ILE A 145 0.51 -3.72 1.19
N GLU A 146 0.82 -3.59 -0.07
CA GLU A 146 0.14 -2.67 -0.99
C GLU A 146 -0.27 -3.41 -2.25
N LEU A 147 -1.55 -3.33 -2.57
CA LEU A 147 -2.20 -4.12 -3.61
C LEU A 147 -2.87 -3.18 -4.62
N PRO A 148 -2.73 -3.43 -5.93
CA PRO A 148 -3.37 -2.61 -6.96
C PRO A 148 -4.87 -2.86 -7.04
N LEU A 149 -5.62 -1.80 -7.37
CA LEU A 149 -7.04 -1.83 -7.69
C LEU A 149 -7.27 -1.21 -9.07
N ALA A 150 -8.32 -1.65 -9.75
CA ALA A 150 -8.68 -1.14 -11.06
C ALA A 150 -10.21 -1.14 -11.24
N ASP A 151 -10.80 0.04 -11.45
CA ASP A 151 -12.25 0.17 -11.65
C ASP A 151 -12.74 -0.57 -12.90
N ASP A 152 -11.90 -0.64 -13.93
CA ASP A 152 -12.18 -1.40 -15.17
C ASP A 152 -11.62 -2.84 -15.12
N GLY A 153 -10.98 -3.24 -14.04
CA GLY A 153 -10.34 -4.54 -13.86
C GLY A 153 -8.93 -4.67 -14.45
N HIS A 154 -8.44 -3.69 -15.21
CA HIS A 154 -7.19 -3.78 -15.98
C HIS A 154 -6.26 -2.58 -15.81
N THR A 155 -6.81 -1.37 -15.74
CA THR A 155 -6.02 -0.14 -15.59
C THR A 155 -5.95 0.24 -14.12
N VAL A 156 -4.79 0.08 -13.50
CA VAL A 156 -4.60 0.40 -12.09
C VAL A 156 -4.86 1.88 -11.85
N ASP A 157 -5.83 2.18 -11.02
CA ASP A 157 -6.24 3.55 -10.68
C ASP A 157 -6.14 3.86 -9.18
N LYS A 158 -5.96 2.83 -8.37
CA LYS A 158 -5.80 2.95 -6.91
C LYS A 158 -4.86 1.90 -6.36
N PHE A 159 -4.36 2.19 -5.16
CA PHE A 159 -3.74 1.19 -4.31
C PHE A 159 -4.50 1.09 -2.99
N ILE A 160 -4.58 -0.12 -2.45
CA ILE A 160 -5.03 -0.36 -1.07
C ILE A 160 -3.88 -0.95 -0.28
N ALA A 161 -3.65 -0.44 0.92
CA ALA A 161 -2.59 -0.91 1.79
C ALA A 161 -3.08 -1.22 3.20
N LEU A 162 -2.45 -2.20 3.81
CA LEU A 162 -2.57 -2.54 5.23
C LEU A 162 -1.17 -2.43 5.85
N THR A 163 -1.10 -1.64 6.91
CA THR A 163 0.14 -1.48 7.70
C THR A 163 0.15 -2.37 8.93
#